data_f33aec6ee911030f6bc26933da031b7f
#
_entry.id   f33aec6ee911030f6bc26933da031b7f
#
_cell.length_a   1.000
_cell.length_b   1.000
_cell.length_c   1.000
_cell.angle_alpha   90.00
_cell.angle_beta   90.00
_cell.angle_gamma   90.00
#
_symmetry.space_group_name_H-M   'P 1'
#
loop_
_entity.id
_entity.type
_entity.pdbx_description
1 polymer ?
#
loop_
_entity_poly.entity_id
_entity_poly.type
_entity_poly.pdbx_seq_one_letter_code
_entity_poly.pdbx_strand_id
1 'polypeptide(L)'
;MLEKLDLSKKVSKEDYNKQMEVLGERLGKAQRMARDAKRPIIIVFEGWRGARRSALINEMMQQMDARGFNVYSSVRLRGVMQEQPFFSAFWKRLPALGHIAVYHRSWYYLKNANELADKEDNIKYPAVSFEHINNFEKMLTDDNYLVLKFFLHLSPEQQKKNIAKNAKTLGKAWRDLNPALDESEDYDKFLPHYEKML
;
A
#
# COMPACT_ATOMS: atom_id res chain seq x y z
N MET A 1 -7.10 16.95 6.69
CA MET A 1 -8.16 15.92 6.67
C MET A 1 -7.85 14.81 7.67
N LEU A 2 -6.66 14.25 7.68
CA LEU A 2 -6.23 13.16 8.58
C LEU A 2 -6.26 13.53 10.06
N GLU A 3 -5.92 14.76 10.42
CA GLU A 3 -5.94 15.26 11.81
C GLU A 3 -7.33 15.27 12.47
N LYS A 4 -8.40 15.24 11.65
CA LYS A 4 -9.79 15.23 12.16
C LYS A 4 -10.31 13.83 12.46
N LEU A 5 -9.54 12.78 12.19
CA LEU A 5 -9.96 11.41 12.40
C LEU A 5 -9.85 11.03 13.88
N ASP A 6 -10.92 10.46 14.42
CA ASP A 6 -10.94 9.92 15.78
C ASP A 6 -10.21 8.56 15.82
N LEU A 7 -8.95 8.59 16.25
CA LEU A 7 -8.09 7.41 16.38
C LEU A 7 -8.25 6.69 17.75
N SER A 8 -9.16 7.16 18.61
CA SER A 8 -9.43 6.52 19.89
C SER A 8 -10.33 5.30 19.80
N LYS A 9 -11.08 5.17 18.71
CA LYS A 9 -12.01 4.07 18.47
C LYS A 9 -11.27 2.73 18.41
N LYS A 10 -11.78 1.77 19.18
CA LYS A 10 -11.22 0.42 19.24
C LYS A 10 -12.34 -0.60 19.07
N VAL A 11 -12.03 -1.70 18.41
CA VAL A 11 -12.89 -2.88 18.33
C VAL A 11 -12.42 -3.85 19.42
N SER A 12 -13.34 -4.50 20.12
CA SER A 12 -12.99 -5.55 21.07
C SER A 12 -12.37 -6.75 20.34
N LYS A 13 -11.54 -7.53 21.04
CA LYS A 13 -10.93 -8.73 20.43
C LYS A 13 -12.00 -9.76 20.01
N GLU A 14 -13.06 -9.86 20.78
CA GLU A 14 -14.18 -10.77 20.49
C GLU A 14 -14.93 -10.35 19.23
N ASP A 15 -15.33 -9.08 19.14
CA ASP A 15 -16.00 -8.54 17.96
C ASP A 15 -15.10 -8.60 16.72
N TYR A 16 -13.80 -8.33 16.87
CA TYR A 16 -12.83 -8.46 15.80
C TYR A 16 -12.81 -9.89 15.24
N ASN A 17 -12.66 -10.89 16.11
CA ASN A 17 -12.59 -12.29 15.68
C ASN A 17 -13.89 -12.72 14.99
N LYS A 18 -15.05 -12.36 15.55
CA LYS A 18 -16.37 -12.65 14.96
C LYS A 18 -16.56 -11.99 13.59
N GLN A 19 -16.15 -10.74 13.46
CA GLN A 19 -16.24 -10.04 12.18
C GLN A 19 -15.26 -10.61 11.15
N MET A 20 -14.05 -11.00 11.57
CA MET A 20 -13.03 -11.55 10.67
C MET A 20 -13.47 -12.91 10.08
N GLU A 21 -14.14 -13.74 10.83
CA GLU A 21 -14.71 -15.01 10.32
C GLU A 21 -15.69 -14.73 9.15
N VAL A 22 -16.67 -13.86 9.40
CA VAL A 22 -17.68 -13.49 8.39
C VAL A 22 -17.03 -12.78 7.17
N LEU A 23 -16.09 -11.88 7.43
CA LEU A 23 -15.40 -11.15 6.36
C LEU A 23 -14.52 -12.08 5.52
N GLY A 24 -13.88 -13.07 6.14
CA GLY A 24 -13.08 -14.07 5.43
C GLY A 24 -13.91 -14.87 4.41
N GLU A 25 -15.05 -15.39 4.83
CA GLU A 25 -15.96 -16.10 3.92
C GLU A 25 -16.43 -15.20 2.76
N ARG A 26 -16.81 -13.96 3.08
CA ARG A 26 -17.25 -12.98 2.08
C ARG A 26 -16.14 -12.63 1.10
N LEU A 27 -14.89 -12.49 1.57
CA LEU A 27 -13.75 -12.18 0.72
C LEU A 27 -13.45 -13.32 -0.25
N GLY A 28 -13.42 -14.57 0.22
CA GLY A 28 -13.23 -15.73 -0.64
C GLY A 28 -14.37 -15.88 -1.68
N LYS A 29 -15.61 -15.56 -1.29
CA LYS A 29 -16.73 -15.50 -2.22
C LYS A 29 -16.58 -14.39 -3.26
N ALA A 30 -16.20 -13.19 -2.84
CA ALA A 30 -15.99 -12.05 -3.73
C ALA A 30 -14.88 -12.32 -4.75
N GLN A 31 -13.78 -12.98 -4.34
CA GLN A 31 -12.72 -13.39 -5.27
C GLN A 31 -13.23 -14.34 -6.35
N ARG A 32 -14.05 -15.34 -5.99
CA ARG A 32 -14.65 -16.25 -6.97
C ARG A 32 -15.59 -15.51 -7.93
N MET A 33 -16.43 -14.62 -7.40
CA MET A 33 -17.32 -13.79 -8.23
C MET A 33 -16.53 -12.91 -9.23
N ALA A 34 -15.43 -12.30 -8.80
CA ALA A 34 -14.57 -11.50 -9.67
C ALA A 34 -13.94 -12.34 -10.79
N ARG A 35 -13.48 -13.56 -10.46
CA ARG A 35 -12.95 -14.51 -11.43
C ARG A 35 -14.01 -14.91 -12.46
N ASP A 36 -15.21 -15.27 -12.02
CA ASP A 36 -16.30 -15.73 -12.88
C ASP A 36 -16.81 -14.59 -13.79
N ALA A 37 -16.83 -13.36 -13.25
CA ALA A 37 -17.14 -12.14 -14.01
C ALA A 37 -15.98 -11.66 -14.89
N LYS A 38 -14.80 -12.31 -14.86
CA LYS A 38 -13.58 -11.90 -15.54
C LYS A 38 -13.19 -10.43 -15.23
N ARG A 39 -13.51 -9.94 -14.04
CA ARG A 39 -13.22 -8.58 -13.61
C ARG A 39 -11.86 -8.51 -12.91
N PRO A 40 -10.86 -7.79 -13.46
CA PRO A 40 -9.58 -7.62 -12.80
C PRO A 40 -9.70 -6.63 -11.63
N ILE A 41 -9.01 -6.92 -10.52
CA ILE A 41 -9.05 -6.09 -9.31
C ILE A 41 -7.64 -5.66 -8.92
N ILE A 42 -7.49 -4.40 -8.61
CA ILE A 42 -6.27 -3.83 -8.02
C ILE A 42 -6.60 -3.37 -6.60
N ILE A 43 -5.84 -3.86 -5.62
CA ILE A 43 -5.95 -3.45 -4.23
C ILE A 43 -4.66 -2.76 -3.81
N VAL A 44 -4.77 -1.49 -3.42
CA VAL A 44 -3.64 -0.65 -3.02
C VAL A 44 -3.69 -0.42 -1.51
N PHE A 45 -2.60 -0.76 -0.82
CA PHE A 45 -2.40 -0.46 0.60
C PHE A 45 -1.31 0.59 0.77
N GLU A 46 -1.71 1.77 1.15
CA GLU A 46 -0.85 2.92 1.47
C GLU A 46 -0.92 3.26 2.97
N GLY A 47 -0.18 4.28 3.39
CA GLY A 47 -0.20 4.81 4.74
C GLY A 47 1.14 4.71 5.45
N TRP A 48 1.14 5.08 6.71
CA TRP A 48 2.32 5.28 7.53
C TRP A 48 3.19 4.03 7.69
N ARG A 49 4.49 4.23 7.83
CA ARG A 49 5.39 3.20 8.36
C ARG A 49 4.91 2.82 9.78
N GLY A 50 4.97 1.54 10.12
CA GLY A 50 4.44 1.07 11.39
C GLY A 50 2.92 0.81 11.41
N ALA A 51 2.17 1.13 10.37
CA ALA A 51 0.73 0.88 10.27
C ALA A 51 0.36 -0.60 10.03
N ARG A 52 1.33 -1.51 10.10
CA ARG A 52 1.13 -2.96 10.00
C ARG A 52 0.47 -3.43 8.69
N ARG A 53 0.72 -2.70 7.58
CA ARG A 53 0.21 -3.09 6.24
C ARG A 53 0.46 -4.55 5.90
N SER A 54 1.69 -5.03 6.11
CA SER A 54 2.05 -6.43 5.81
C SER A 54 1.21 -7.42 6.61
N ALA A 55 0.91 -7.13 7.88
CA ALA A 55 0.06 -7.99 8.69
C ALA A 55 -1.38 -8.03 8.15
N LEU A 56 -1.93 -6.87 7.77
CA LEU A 56 -3.26 -6.78 7.18
C LEU A 56 -3.34 -7.54 5.84
N ILE A 57 -2.32 -7.37 4.97
CA ILE A 57 -2.24 -8.10 3.70
C ILE A 57 -2.17 -9.60 3.95
N ASN A 58 -1.35 -10.06 4.90
CA ASN A 58 -1.24 -11.48 5.24
C ASN A 58 -2.58 -12.05 5.73
N GLU A 59 -3.28 -11.33 6.61
CA GLU A 59 -4.61 -11.71 7.10
C GLU A 59 -5.61 -11.86 5.94
N MET A 60 -5.63 -10.88 5.03
CA MET A 60 -6.46 -10.91 3.83
C MET A 60 -6.12 -12.11 2.93
N MET A 61 -4.83 -12.37 2.70
CA MET A 61 -4.36 -13.45 1.83
C MET A 61 -4.76 -14.84 2.33
N GLN A 62 -4.80 -15.05 3.66
CA GLN A 62 -5.20 -16.32 4.25
C GLN A 62 -6.65 -16.70 3.93
N GLN A 63 -7.49 -15.74 3.53
CA GLN A 63 -8.89 -15.94 3.21
C GLN A 63 -9.13 -16.11 1.70
N MET A 64 -8.08 -16.08 0.88
CA MET A 64 -8.18 -16.05 -0.58
C MET A 64 -7.48 -17.25 -1.21
N ASP A 65 -7.97 -17.68 -2.38
CA ASP A 65 -7.28 -18.67 -3.22
C ASP A 65 -6.00 -18.05 -3.79
N ALA A 66 -4.84 -18.61 -3.41
CA ALA A 66 -3.52 -18.12 -3.80
C ALA A 66 -3.29 -18.08 -5.32
N ARG A 67 -4.01 -18.87 -6.10
CA ARG A 67 -3.92 -18.90 -7.56
C ARG A 67 -4.55 -17.69 -8.23
N GLY A 68 -5.41 -16.96 -7.50
CA GLY A 68 -6.20 -15.85 -8.03
C GLY A 68 -5.62 -14.47 -7.75
N PHE A 69 -4.47 -14.35 -7.08
CA PHE A 69 -3.87 -13.06 -6.81
C PHE A 69 -2.34 -13.08 -6.82
N ASN A 70 -1.76 -11.89 -7.01
CA ASN A 70 -0.33 -11.62 -6.83
C ASN A 70 -0.13 -10.46 -5.87
N VAL A 71 0.91 -10.51 -5.04
CA VAL A 71 1.28 -9.42 -4.14
C VAL A 71 2.58 -8.79 -4.62
N TYR A 72 2.56 -7.48 -4.78
CA TYR A 72 3.71 -6.68 -5.19
C TYR A 72 4.09 -5.70 -4.08
N SER A 73 5.35 -5.65 -3.74
CA SER A 73 5.90 -4.60 -2.89
C SER A 73 6.61 -3.59 -3.78
N SER A 74 6.14 -2.35 -3.76
CA SER A 74 6.81 -1.25 -4.44
C SER A 74 7.92 -0.73 -3.53
N VAL A 75 9.02 -1.45 -3.55
CA VAL A 75 10.30 -0.97 -3.04
C VAL A 75 10.93 -0.12 -4.15
N ARG A 76 11.82 0.80 -3.79
CA ARG A 76 12.55 1.65 -4.73
C ARG A 76 12.87 0.92 -6.04
N LEU A 77 12.39 1.46 -7.15
CA LEU A 77 12.75 0.95 -8.47
C LEU A 77 14.27 1.13 -8.65
N ARG A 78 14.97 0.09 -9.05
CA ARG A 78 16.43 0.12 -9.23
C ARG A 78 16.81 -0.33 -10.63
N GLY A 79 17.97 0.14 -11.12
CA GLY A 79 18.53 -0.24 -12.40
C GLY A 79 17.62 0.13 -13.58
N VAL A 80 17.43 -0.78 -14.52
CA VAL A 80 16.68 -0.57 -15.77
C VAL A 80 15.27 0.01 -15.56
N MET A 81 14.66 -0.22 -14.41
CA MET A 81 13.33 0.36 -14.10
C MET A 81 13.38 1.88 -13.89
N GLN A 82 14.54 2.48 -13.58
CA GLN A 82 14.71 3.93 -13.46
C GLN A 82 14.83 4.60 -14.82
N GLU A 83 15.24 3.86 -15.85
CA GLU A 83 15.38 4.33 -17.23
C GLU A 83 14.08 4.22 -18.02
N GLN A 84 13.05 3.60 -17.44
CA GLN A 84 11.74 3.43 -18.07
C GLN A 84 10.73 4.48 -17.56
N PRO A 85 9.67 4.77 -18.32
CA PRO A 85 8.57 5.60 -17.86
C PRO A 85 8.02 5.11 -16.51
N PHE A 86 7.66 6.05 -15.63
CA PHE A 86 7.25 5.78 -14.25
C PHE A 86 6.25 4.61 -14.10
N PHE A 87 5.23 4.58 -14.95
CA PHE A 87 4.18 3.55 -14.86
C PHE A 87 4.57 2.20 -15.46
N SER A 88 5.71 2.07 -16.15
CA SER A 88 6.11 0.82 -16.81
C SER A 88 6.13 -0.38 -15.88
N ALA A 89 6.65 -0.20 -14.66
CA ALA A 89 6.72 -1.25 -13.66
C ALA A 89 5.33 -1.71 -13.20
N PHE A 90 4.35 -0.83 -13.23
CA PHE A 90 2.98 -1.11 -12.84
C PHE A 90 2.19 -1.74 -13.98
N TRP A 91 2.36 -1.28 -15.22
CA TRP A 91 1.78 -1.91 -16.40
C TRP A 91 2.13 -3.40 -16.50
N LYS A 92 3.38 -3.75 -16.24
CA LYS A 92 3.86 -5.15 -16.27
C LYS A 92 3.29 -6.02 -15.15
N ARG A 93 2.66 -5.43 -14.14
CA ARG A 93 2.12 -6.09 -12.96
C ARG A 93 0.60 -5.99 -12.84
N LEU A 94 -0.06 -5.54 -13.90
CA LEU A 94 -1.51 -5.53 -13.94
C LEU A 94 -2.06 -6.96 -13.88
N PRO A 95 -3.15 -7.20 -13.15
CA PRO A 95 -3.76 -8.51 -13.09
C PRO A 95 -4.44 -8.86 -14.41
N ALA A 96 -4.38 -10.11 -14.80
CA ALA A 96 -5.20 -10.65 -15.88
C ALA A 96 -6.69 -10.61 -15.49
N LEU A 97 -7.57 -10.79 -16.47
CA LEU A 97 -9.02 -10.84 -16.26
C LEU A 97 -9.40 -11.86 -15.18
N GLY A 98 -10.17 -11.43 -14.20
CA GLY A 98 -10.59 -12.27 -13.08
C GLY A 98 -9.53 -12.51 -12.00
N HIS A 99 -8.35 -11.86 -12.10
CA HIS A 99 -7.28 -11.95 -11.10
C HIS A 99 -7.17 -10.66 -10.29
N ILE A 100 -6.43 -10.73 -9.19
CA ILE A 100 -6.23 -9.62 -8.25
C ILE A 100 -4.74 -9.28 -8.14
N ALA A 101 -4.40 -8.01 -8.25
CA ALA A 101 -3.08 -7.50 -7.89
C ALA A 101 -3.18 -6.71 -6.58
N VAL A 102 -2.40 -7.11 -5.57
CA VAL A 102 -2.31 -6.44 -4.28
C VAL A 102 -1.00 -5.68 -4.20
N TYR A 103 -1.06 -4.37 -4.01
CA TYR A 103 0.12 -3.53 -3.89
C TYR A 103 0.34 -3.14 -2.43
N HIS A 104 1.43 -3.66 -1.84
CA HIS A 104 2.01 -3.14 -0.60
C HIS A 104 2.87 -1.93 -0.93
N ARG A 105 2.28 -0.75 -0.88
CA ARG A 105 2.75 0.50 -1.49
C ARG A 105 2.63 0.45 -3.02
N SER A 106 2.31 1.56 -3.62
CA SER A 106 2.02 1.66 -5.06
C SER A 106 2.76 2.84 -5.70
N TRP A 107 2.23 3.30 -6.81
CA TRP A 107 2.63 4.53 -7.48
C TRP A 107 2.53 5.77 -6.60
N TYR A 108 1.60 5.82 -5.65
CA TYR A 108 1.48 6.92 -4.68
C TYR A 108 2.71 7.01 -3.78
N TYR A 109 3.14 5.88 -3.22
CA TYR A 109 4.35 5.83 -2.40
C TYR A 109 5.58 6.27 -3.19
N LEU A 110 5.76 5.76 -4.42
CA LEU A 110 6.92 6.10 -5.23
C LEU A 110 6.94 7.57 -5.62
N LYS A 111 5.78 8.17 -5.94
CA LYS A 111 5.66 9.60 -6.18
C LYS A 111 6.10 10.41 -4.95
N ASN A 112 5.53 10.10 -3.78
CA ASN A 112 5.84 10.82 -2.55
C ASN A 112 7.31 10.63 -2.14
N ALA A 113 7.83 9.41 -2.24
CA ALA A 113 9.23 9.12 -1.95
C ALA A 113 10.19 9.89 -2.87
N ASN A 114 9.82 10.07 -4.14
CA ASN A 114 10.61 10.85 -5.10
C ASN A 114 10.61 12.36 -4.79
N GLU A 115 9.50 12.90 -4.29
CA GLU A 115 9.39 14.31 -3.90
C GLU A 115 10.14 14.61 -2.59
N LEU A 116 10.23 13.62 -1.69
CA LEU A 116 10.83 13.74 -0.37
C LEU A 116 12.31 13.29 -0.34
N ALA A 117 12.79 12.65 -1.42
CA ALA A 117 14.18 12.25 -1.54
C ALA A 117 15.09 13.49 -1.57
N ASP A 118 16.13 13.47 -0.76
CA ASP A 118 17.16 14.49 -0.81
C ASP A 118 17.87 14.47 -2.17
N LYS A 119 18.35 15.65 -2.62
CA LYS A 119 19.00 15.82 -3.94
C LYS A 119 20.25 14.95 -4.13
N GLU A 120 20.80 14.43 -3.03
CA GLU A 120 21.96 13.53 -3.01
C GLU A 120 21.60 12.06 -3.31
N ASP A 121 20.35 11.65 -3.08
CA ASP A 121 19.85 10.36 -3.56
C ASP A 121 19.70 10.44 -5.08
N ASN A 122 20.67 9.95 -5.83
CA ASN A 122 20.71 9.94 -7.32
C ASN A 122 19.57 9.15 -8.00
N ILE A 123 18.44 8.98 -7.34
CA ILE A 123 17.27 8.26 -7.85
C ILE A 123 16.26 9.28 -8.38
N LYS A 124 16.49 9.76 -9.60
CA LYS A 124 15.51 10.60 -10.29
C LYS A 124 14.51 9.72 -11.03
N TYR A 125 13.35 9.51 -10.46
CA TYR A 125 12.19 9.10 -11.26
C TYR A 125 11.69 10.29 -12.08
N PRO A 126 11.11 10.06 -13.27
CA PRO A 126 10.39 11.12 -13.98
C PRO A 126 9.36 11.78 -13.05
N ALA A 127 9.26 13.10 -13.11
CA ALA A 127 8.29 13.84 -12.32
C ALA A 127 6.86 13.36 -12.65
N VAL A 128 6.17 12.85 -11.65
CA VAL A 128 4.79 12.36 -11.77
C VAL A 128 3.89 13.18 -10.87
N SER A 129 2.84 13.75 -11.45
CA SER A 129 1.81 14.48 -10.72
C SER A 129 0.68 13.54 -10.28
N PHE A 130 -0.19 13.99 -9.35
CA PHE A 130 -1.42 13.28 -9.04
C PHE A 130 -2.38 13.21 -10.24
N GLU A 131 -2.35 14.18 -11.13
CA GLU A 131 -3.11 14.15 -12.37
C GLU A 131 -2.69 12.96 -13.27
N HIS A 132 -1.38 12.71 -13.41
CA HIS A 132 -0.90 11.53 -14.13
C HIS A 132 -1.37 10.23 -13.49
N ILE A 133 -1.38 10.17 -12.15
CA ILE A 133 -1.88 9.00 -11.41
C ILE A 133 -3.39 8.83 -11.66
N ASN A 134 -4.16 9.90 -11.56
CA ASN A 134 -5.60 9.87 -11.79
C ASN A 134 -5.94 9.43 -13.23
N ASN A 135 -5.17 9.90 -14.22
CA ASN A 135 -5.34 9.47 -15.61
C ASN A 135 -4.98 7.99 -15.80
N PHE A 136 -3.92 7.51 -15.13
CA PHE A 136 -3.57 6.08 -15.13
C PHE A 136 -4.69 5.23 -14.52
N GLU A 137 -5.20 5.61 -13.35
CA GLU A 137 -6.32 4.90 -12.70
C GLU A 137 -7.61 4.99 -13.52
N LYS A 138 -7.86 6.14 -14.16
CA LYS A 138 -9.01 6.30 -15.05
C LYS A 138 -8.94 5.35 -16.23
N MET A 139 -7.79 5.24 -16.92
CA MET A 139 -7.64 4.28 -18.01
C MET A 139 -7.93 2.84 -17.57
N LEU A 140 -7.48 2.47 -16.37
CA LEU A 140 -7.76 1.14 -15.82
C LEU A 140 -9.25 0.94 -15.53
N THR A 141 -9.91 1.92 -14.92
CA THR A 141 -11.35 1.83 -14.62
C THR A 141 -12.21 1.86 -15.87
N ASP A 142 -11.82 2.62 -16.90
CA ASP A 142 -12.48 2.62 -18.19
C ASP A 142 -12.36 1.23 -18.88
N ASP A 143 -11.27 0.50 -18.61
CA ASP A 143 -11.05 -0.89 -19.06
C ASP A 143 -11.57 -1.93 -18.04
N ASN A 144 -12.60 -1.57 -17.27
CA ASN A 144 -13.33 -2.43 -16.33
C ASN A 144 -12.52 -2.95 -15.13
N TYR A 145 -11.35 -2.39 -14.82
CA TYR A 145 -10.65 -2.70 -13.58
C TYR A 145 -11.39 -2.12 -12.36
N LEU A 146 -11.46 -2.89 -11.28
CA LEU A 146 -11.85 -2.36 -9.98
C LEU A 146 -10.59 -1.96 -9.20
N VAL A 147 -10.44 -0.67 -8.90
CA VAL A 147 -9.33 -0.15 -8.10
C VAL A 147 -9.83 0.18 -6.69
N LEU A 148 -9.33 -0.54 -5.68
CA LEU A 148 -9.62 -0.33 -4.27
C LEU A 148 -8.38 0.22 -3.59
N LYS A 149 -8.54 1.32 -2.85
CA LYS A 149 -7.43 2.01 -2.17
C LYS A 149 -7.70 2.08 -0.67
N PHE A 150 -6.74 1.58 0.12
CA PHE A 150 -6.77 1.62 1.57
C PHE A 150 -5.59 2.43 2.09
N PHE A 151 -5.88 3.45 2.87
CA PHE A 151 -4.88 4.25 3.57
C PHE A 151 -4.90 3.94 5.06
N LEU A 152 -3.79 3.44 5.60
CA LEU A 152 -3.66 3.10 7.01
C LEU A 152 -3.06 4.28 7.76
N HIS A 153 -3.90 4.97 8.52
CA HIS A 153 -3.52 6.12 9.32
C HIS A 153 -3.15 5.74 10.75
N LEU A 154 -2.17 6.46 11.31
CA LEU A 154 -1.73 6.35 12.70
C LEU A 154 -1.45 7.75 13.25
N SER A 155 -1.55 7.91 14.57
CA SER A 155 -0.96 9.08 15.22
C SER A 155 0.57 8.97 15.27
N PRO A 156 1.30 10.10 15.39
CA PRO A 156 2.76 10.10 15.53
C PRO A 156 3.25 9.22 16.68
N GLU A 157 2.55 9.27 17.84
CA GLU A 157 2.88 8.49 19.03
C GLU A 157 2.72 6.98 18.78
N GLN A 158 1.62 6.59 18.13
CA GLN A 158 1.38 5.18 17.82
C GLN A 158 2.37 4.67 16.77
N GLN A 159 2.73 5.50 15.80
CA GLN A 159 3.76 5.19 14.81
C GLN A 159 5.10 4.90 15.49
N LYS A 160 5.62 5.82 16.34
CA LYS A 160 6.86 5.65 17.09
C LYS A 160 6.84 4.36 17.91
N LYS A 161 5.75 4.11 18.63
CA LYS A 161 5.56 2.89 19.44
C LYS A 161 5.63 1.61 18.60
N ASN A 162 4.97 1.59 17.44
CA ASN A 162 4.96 0.43 16.58
C ASN A 162 6.33 0.17 15.93
N ILE A 163 7.03 1.22 15.49
CA ILE A 163 8.38 1.11 14.93
C ILE A 163 9.36 0.57 15.99
N ALA A 164 9.33 1.12 17.20
CA ALA A 164 10.17 0.65 18.30
C ALA A 164 9.90 -0.82 18.66
N LYS A 165 8.64 -1.25 18.65
CA LYS A 165 8.26 -2.65 18.86
C LYS A 165 8.82 -3.55 17.77
N ASN A 166 8.66 -3.17 16.50
CA ASN A 166 9.17 -3.92 15.35
C ASN A 166 10.70 -4.04 15.39
N ALA A 167 11.40 -2.94 15.72
CA ALA A 167 12.85 -2.93 15.85
C ALA A 167 13.37 -3.90 16.94
N LYS A 168 12.62 -4.07 18.04
CA LYS A 168 12.94 -5.05 19.09
C LYS A 168 12.71 -6.48 18.60
N THR A 169 11.63 -6.73 17.88
CA THR A 169 11.22 -8.07 17.44
C THR A 169 12.07 -8.59 16.27
N LEU A 170 12.42 -7.72 15.32
CA LEU A 170 13.13 -8.07 14.08
C LEU A 170 14.65 -7.87 14.17
N GLY A 171 15.13 -7.30 15.28
CA GLY A 171 16.54 -7.18 15.56
C GLY A 171 17.31 -6.15 14.72
N LYS A 172 18.66 -6.14 14.90
CA LYS A 172 19.57 -5.19 14.25
C LYS A 172 19.55 -5.34 12.73
N ALA A 173 19.57 -6.58 12.22
CA ALA A 173 19.60 -6.85 10.79
C ALA A 173 18.42 -6.21 10.02
N TRP A 174 17.23 -6.18 10.63
CA TRP A 174 16.08 -5.51 10.02
C TRP A 174 16.27 -4.00 9.91
N ARG A 175 16.85 -3.35 10.92
CA ARG A 175 17.17 -1.92 10.91
C ARG A 175 18.19 -1.60 9.84
N ASP A 176 19.24 -2.42 9.73
CA ASP A 176 20.31 -2.24 8.76
C ASP A 176 19.82 -2.40 7.31
N LEU A 177 18.81 -3.27 7.08
CA LEU A 177 18.17 -3.46 5.77
C LEU A 177 17.09 -2.41 5.44
N ASN A 178 16.69 -1.62 6.43
CA ASN A 178 15.68 -0.57 6.27
C ASN A 178 16.17 0.79 6.79
N PRO A 179 17.36 1.26 6.39
CA PRO A 179 17.92 2.51 6.91
C PRO A 179 17.19 3.74 6.38
N ALA A 180 16.52 3.60 5.23
CA ALA A 180 15.92 4.72 4.57
C ALA A 180 14.53 5.04 5.11
N LEU A 181 14.34 6.28 5.53
CA LEU A 181 13.09 6.90 5.95
C LEU A 181 12.58 6.35 7.29
N ASP A 182 13.16 6.80 8.37
CA ASP A 182 12.46 6.80 9.65
C ASP A 182 11.30 7.81 9.55
N GLU A 183 10.20 7.35 8.96
CA GLU A 183 9.00 8.16 8.76
C GLU A 183 8.47 8.71 10.11
N SER A 184 8.89 8.12 11.25
CA SER A 184 8.49 8.62 12.57
C SER A 184 9.17 9.93 12.92
N GLU A 185 10.38 10.16 12.43
CA GLU A 185 11.08 11.43 12.61
C GLU A 185 10.60 12.50 11.63
N ASP A 186 10.07 12.07 10.49
CA ASP A 186 9.64 12.95 9.39
C ASP A 186 8.10 13.04 9.25
N TYR A 187 7.34 12.69 10.30
CA TYR A 187 5.87 12.67 10.23
C TYR A 187 5.29 13.97 9.67
N ASP A 188 5.77 15.11 10.16
CA ASP A 188 5.27 16.43 9.75
C ASP A 188 5.63 16.77 8.29
N LYS A 189 6.74 16.22 7.76
CA LYS A 189 7.09 16.35 6.35
C LYS A 189 6.18 15.51 5.44
N PHE A 190 5.81 14.30 5.88
CA PHE A 190 4.99 13.39 5.09
C PHE A 190 3.50 13.73 5.13
N LEU A 191 3.00 14.29 6.22
CA LEU A 191 1.58 14.57 6.40
C LEU A 191 0.96 15.39 5.26
N PRO A 192 1.55 16.51 4.81
CA PRO A 192 1.00 17.29 3.69
C PRO A 192 0.95 16.50 2.37
N HIS A 193 1.90 15.59 2.14
CA HIS A 193 1.93 14.75 0.94
C HIS A 193 0.83 13.70 0.97
N TYR A 194 0.57 13.11 2.13
CA TYR A 194 -0.52 12.16 2.29
C TYR A 194 -1.90 12.85 2.20
N GLU A 195 -2.04 14.04 2.73
CA GLU A 195 -3.29 14.82 2.61
C GLU A 195 -3.61 15.24 1.17
N LYS A 196 -2.58 15.51 0.37
CA LYS A 196 -2.77 15.77 -1.08
C LYS A 196 -3.13 14.52 -1.87
N MET A 197 -2.73 13.35 -1.38
CA MET A 197 -3.00 12.07 -2.02
C MET A 197 -4.45 11.62 -1.83
N LEU A 198 -5.06 11.96 -0.70
CA LEU A 198 -6.42 11.61 -0.29
C LEU A 198 -7.47 12.58 -0.81
#